data_f07b49f8196cb26263cabe90238ca807
#
_entry.id   f07b49f8196cb26263cabe90238ca807
#
_cell.length_a   1.000
_cell.length_b   1.000
_cell.length_c   1.000
_cell.angle_alpha   90.00
_cell.angle_beta   90.00
_cell.angle_gamma   90.00
#
_symmetry.space_group_name_H-M   'P 1'
#
loop_
_entity.id
_entity.type
_entity.pdbx_description
1 polymer ?
#
loop_
_entity_poly.entity_id
_entity_poly.type
_entity_poly.pdbx_seq_one_letter_code
_entity_poly.pdbx_strand_id
1 'polypeptide(L)'
;MSRIKLIKSDITKLPVDAIVNAANSSLLGGGGVDGAIHSAAGPQLLEECRTLGGCPTGEARITKGYRLPAQHIIHTVGPVWNAARPDEMDRLLANCYRNSLQLAVENGLKTIAFPSISTGVYHFPKDRAARIAVKTVASFLEIHTAIDAATFVCFDDENYNLYARLLNHD
;
A
#
# COMPACT_ATOMS: atom_id res chain seq x y z
N MET A 1 6.57 18.04 -11.52
CA MET A 1 6.19 17.16 -11.90
C MET A 1 6.10 16.09 -11.19
N SER A 2 5.24 15.62 -11.24
CA SER A 2 5.00 14.74 -10.19
C SER A 2 5.22 13.29 -10.58
N ARG A 3 6.00 12.63 -9.76
CA ARG A 3 6.14 11.17 -9.82
C ARG A 3 5.01 10.49 -9.05
N ILE A 4 4.11 11.27 -8.43
CA ILE A 4 2.94 10.74 -7.73
C ILE A 4 1.75 10.80 -8.66
N LYS A 5 1.04 9.68 -8.79
CA LYS A 5 -0.14 9.57 -9.64
C LYS A 5 -1.34 9.12 -8.82
N LEU A 6 -2.53 9.43 -9.31
CA LEU A 6 -3.78 9.03 -8.68
C LEU A 6 -4.71 8.48 -9.73
N ILE A 7 -5.23 7.27 -9.52
CA ILE A 7 -6.20 6.68 -10.43
C ILE A 7 -7.34 6.02 -9.65
N LYS A 8 -8.49 5.91 -10.30
CA LYS A 8 -9.60 5.12 -9.78
C LYS A 8 -9.65 3.84 -10.60
N SER A 9 -9.27 2.71 -10.00
CA SER A 9 -9.10 1.46 -10.72
C SER A 9 -9.02 0.28 -9.75
N ASP A 10 -8.89 -0.92 -10.32
CA ASP A 10 -8.64 -2.15 -9.59
C ASP A 10 -7.12 -2.38 -9.56
N ILE A 11 -6.54 -2.35 -8.36
CA ILE A 11 -5.09 -2.47 -8.19
C ILE A 11 -4.55 -3.81 -8.72
N THR A 12 -5.37 -4.87 -8.73
CA THR A 12 -4.94 -6.19 -9.19
C THR A 12 -4.70 -6.25 -10.70
N LYS A 13 -5.08 -5.21 -11.44
CA LYS A 13 -4.95 -5.19 -12.90
C LYS A 13 -3.79 -4.32 -13.39
N LEU A 14 -3.02 -3.73 -12.50
CA LEU A 14 -1.97 -2.78 -12.88
C LEU A 14 -0.65 -3.48 -13.18
N PRO A 15 -0.07 -3.22 -14.36
CA PRO A 15 1.22 -3.82 -14.75
C PRO A 15 2.40 -2.99 -14.24
N VAL A 16 2.46 -2.76 -12.96
CA VAL A 16 3.55 -2.05 -12.29
C VAL A 16 4.57 -3.05 -11.74
N ASP A 17 5.71 -2.55 -11.28
CA ASP A 17 6.73 -3.45 -10.72
C ASP A 17 6.25 -4.08 -9.41
N ALA A 18 5.54 -3.31 -8.58
CA ALA A 18 4.95 -3.86 -7.36
C ALA A 18 3.61 -3.20 -7.06
N ILE A 19 2.64 -4.01 -6.64
CA ILE A 19 1.44 -3.48 -5.97
C ILE A 19 1.59 -3.73 -4.47
N VAL A 20 1.02 -2.83 -3.66
CA VAL A 20 1.04 -2.96 -2.21
C VAL A 20 -0.27 -3.61 -1.77
N ASN A 21 -0.17 -4.58 -0.88
CA ASN A 21 -1.30 -5.27 -0.28
C ASN A 21 -1.47 -4.76 1.16
N ALA A 22 -2.68 -4.36 1.51
CA ALA A 22 -3.04 -4.04 2.89
C ALA A 22 -3.41 -5.36 3.58
N ALA A 23 -2.41 -6.03 4.11
CA ALA A 23 -2.52 -7.37 4.67
C ALA A 23 -2.84 -7.33 6.17
N ASN A 24 -3.21 -8.48 6.72
CA ASN A 24 -3.22 -8.66 8.17
C ASN A 24 -1.88 -9.26 8.62
N SER A 25 -1.66 -9.32 9.93
CA SER A 25 -0.36 -9.72 10.47
C SER A 25 0.01 -11.18 10.18
N SER A 26 -0.94 -12.05 9.86
CA SER A 26 -0.65 -13.42 9.49
C SER A 26 -0.13 -13.56 8.07
N LEU A 27 -0.45 -12.62 7.19
CA LEU A 27 -0.19 -12.65 5.75
C LEU A 27 -0.89 -13.81 5.02
N LEU A 28 -1.88 -14.43 5.63
CA LEU A 28 -2.51 -15.63 5.08
C LEU A 28 -3.84 -15.36 4.38
N GLY A 29 -4.06 -14.10 3.98
CA GLY A 29 -5.26 -13.71 3.25
C GLY A 29 -6.33 -13.15 4.15
N GLY A 30 -7.36 -12.58 3.57
CA GLY A 30 -8.46 -11.95 4.29
C GLY A 30 -9.47 -11.41 3.31
N GLY A 31 -10.18 -10.36 3.72
CA GLY A 31 -11.17 -9.70 2.88
C GLY A 31 -10.62 -8.47 2.16
N GLY A 32 -11.51 -7.71 1.54
CA GLY A 32 -11.14 -6.46 0.88
C GLY A 32 -10.06 -6.63 -0.18
N VAL A 33 -9.12 -5.71 -0.24
CA VAL A 33 -8.05 -5.74 -1.24
C VAL A 33 -7.15 -6.97 -1.05
N ASP A 34 -6.93 -7.39 0.20
CA ASP A 34 -6.14 -8.58 0.51
C ASP A 34 -6.75 -9.82 -0.16
N GLY A 35 -8.05 -10.02 0.02
CA GLY A 35 -8.77 -11.14 -0.63
C GLY A 35 -8.71 -11.04 -2.14
N ALA A 36 -8.89 -9.84 -2.71
CA ALA A 36 -8.84 -9.65 -4.15
C ALA A 36 -7.47 -9.97 -4.72
N ILE A 37 -6.40 -9.57 -4.03
CA ILE A 37 -5.04 -9.83 -4.47
C ILE A 37 -4.73 -11.34 -4.42
N HIS A 38 -5.07 -12.01 -3.31
CA HIS A 38 -4.86 -13.46 -3.21
C HIS A 38 -5.65 -14.23 -4.27
N SER A 39 -6.89 -13.82 -4.53
CA SER A 39 -7.72 -14.44 -5.55
C SER A 39 -7.11 -14.29 -6.94
N ALA A 40 -6.67 -13.08 -7.29
CA ALA A 40 -6.11 -12.79 -8.61
C ALA A 40 -4.72 -13.41 -8.80
N ALA A 41 -3.91 -13.46 -7.76
CA ALA A 41 -2.55 -14.04 -7.84
C ALA A 41 -2.56 -15.56 -7.94
N GLY A 42 -3.57 -16.20 -7.40
CA GLY A 42 -3.66 -17.66 -7.36
C GLY A 42 -3.05 -18.26 -6.10
N PRO A 43 -3.17 -19.59 -5.92
CA PRO A 43 -2.80 -20.25 -4.66
C PRO A 43 -1.32 -20.23 -4.32
N GLN A 44 -0.45 -20.00 -5.30
CA GLN A 44 0.99 -19.97 -5.06
C GLN A 44 1.39 -18.80 -4.15
N LEU A 45 0.63 -17.70 -4.18
CA LEU A 45 0.91 -16.57 -3.29
C LEU A 45 0.79 -16.97 -1.83
N LEU A 46 -0.28 -17.69 -1.48
CA LEU A 46 -0.48 -18.14 -0.11
C LEU A 46 0.65 -19.06 0.35
N GLU A 47 1.12 -19.93 -0.53
CA GLU A 47 2.24 -20.81 -0.23
C GLU A 47 3.50 -20.01 0.11
N GLU A 48 3.82 -18.98 -0.67
CA GLU A 48 4.98 -18.15 -0.37
C GLU A 48 4.76 -17.36 0.93
N CYS A 49 3.58 -16.81 1.14
CA CYS A 49 3.28 -16.04 2.36
C CYS A 49 3.46 -16.87 3.63
N ARG A 50 3.14 -18.15 3.58
CA ARG A 50 3.34 -19.05 4.73
C ARG A 50 4.81 -19.13 5.16
N THR A 51 5.74 -18.98 4.24
CA THR A 51 7.17 -19.04 4.55
C THR A 51 7.68 -17.79 5.24
N LEU A 52 6.92 -16.70 5.22
CA LEU A 52 7.38 -15.42 5.77
C LEU A 52 7.18 -15.32 7.28
N GLY A 53 6.32 -16.13 7.87
CA GLY A 53 6.09 -16.11 9.32
C GLY A 53 5.36 -14.88 9.84
N GLY A 54 4.53 -14.27 9.01
CA GLY A 54 3.76 -13.08 9.40
C GLY A 54 4.52 -11.77 9.20
N CYS A 55 3.89 -10.67 9.62
CA CYS A 55 4.46 -9.33 9.49
C CYS A 55 3.89 -8.43 10.60
N PRO A 56 4.74 -7.79 11.39
CA PRO A 56 4.26 -6.85 12.42
C PRO A 56 3.62 -5.61 11.78
N THR A 57 2.71 -4.98 12.52
CA THR A 57 2.09 -3.73 12.09
C THR A 57 3.16 -2.67 11.80
N GLY A 58 3.02 -2.00 10.67
CA GLY A 58 3.96 -0.96 10.23
C GLY A 58 5.13 -1.48 9.41
N GLU A 59 5.36 -2.79 9.37
CA GLU A 59 6.43 -3.37 8.56
C GLU A 59 5.90 -3.87 7.23
N ALA A 60 6.80 -4.32 6.37
CA ALA A 60 6.44 -4.79 5.04
C ALA A 60 7.27 -6.01 4.64
N ARG A 61 6.69 -6.85 3.78
CA ARG A 61 7.35 -8.05 3.24
C ARG A 61 7.08 -8.09 1.75
N ILE A 62 7.96 -8.70 0.97
CA ILE A 62 7.80 -8.77 -0.48
C ILE A 62 7.69 -10.22 -0.94
N THR A 63 6.81 -10.44 -1.92
CA THR A 63 6.64 -11.74 -2.59
C THR A 63 6.60 -11.53 -4.10
N LYS A 64 6.55 -12.63 -4.84
CA LYS A 64 6.28 -12.57 -6.28
C LYS A 64 4.80 -12.29 -6.52
N GLY A 65 4.49 -11.80 -7.73
CA GLY A 65 3.10 -11.48 -8.12
C GLY A 65 2.31 -12.64 -8.70
N TYR A 66 3.00 -13.71 -9.09
CA TYR A 66 2.40 -14.92 -9.69
C TYR A 66 1.51 -14.58 -10.89
N ARG A 67 0.18 -14.76 -10.80
CA ARG A 67 -0.72 -14.53 -11.94
C ARG A 67 -1.10 -13.07 -12.14
N LEU A 68 -0.66 -12.18 -11.24
CA LEU A 68 -0.93 -10.76 -11.40
C LEU A 68 -0.08 -10.17 -12.52
N PRO A 69 -0.55 -9.08 -13.18
CA PRO A 69 0.33 -8.33 -14.09
C PRO A 69 1.49 -7.66 -13.37
N ALA A 70 1.34 -7.33 -12.09
CA ALA A 70 2.45 -6.80 -11.30
C ALA A 70 3.49 -7.89 -11.04
N GLN A 71 4.76 -7.53 -11.08
CA GLN A 71 5.85 -8.50 -10.89
C GLN A 71 5.98 -8.95 -9.44
N HIS A 72 5.70 -8.06 -8.50
CA HIS A 72 5.83 -8.32 -7.07
C HIS A 72 4.63 -7.79 -6.30
N ILE A 73 4.43 -8.32 -5.09
CA ILE A 73 3.49 -7.77 -4.12
C ILE A 73 4.27 -7.39 -2.88
N ILE A 74 4.06 -6.17 -2.39
CA ILE A 74 4.61 -5.74 -1.12
C ILE A 74 3.45 -5.77 -0.11
N HIS A 75 3.55 -6.65 0.88
CA HIS A 75 2.53 -6.81 1.91
C HIS A 75 2.89 -5.94 3.10
N THR A 76 2.02 -5.03 3.49
CA THR A 76 2.22 -4.21 4.67
C THR A 76 0.98 -4.30 5.56
N VAL A 77 1.17 -4.18 6.87
CA VAL A 77 0.10 -4.35 7.85
C VAL A 77 -0.17 -3.01 8.50
N GLY A 78 -1.28 -2.39 8.09
CA GLY A 78 -1.71 -1.13 8.66
C GLY A 78 -2.28 -1.29 10.07
N PRO A 79 -2.29 -0.22 10.86
CA PRO A 79 -2.86 -0.29 12.21
C PRO A 79 -4.38 -0.33 12.17
N VAL A 80 -4.96 -1.02 13.13
CA VAL A 80 -6.39 -0.90 13.43
C VAL A 80 -6.56 0.40 14.20
N TRP A 81 -7.44 1.29 13.72
CA TRP A 81 -7.58 2.62 14.33
C TRP A 81 -7.90 2.53 15.83
N ASN A 82 -7.21 3.33 16.60
CA ASN A 82 -7.43 3.43 18.04
C ASN A 82 -7.44 4.93 18.38
N ALA A 83 -8.64 5.46 18.67
CA ALA A 83 -8.82 6.87 18.94
C ALA A 83 -8.12 7.34 20.21
N ALA A 84 -7.75 6.43 21.12
CA ALA A 84 -7.02 6.77 22.33
C ALA A 84 -5.52 6.99 22.06
N ARG A 85 -5.02 6.54 20.88
CA ARG A 85 -3.59 6.65 20.53
C ARG A 85 -3.42 7.11 19.09
N PRO A 86 -3.98 8.27 18.72
CA PRO A 86 -3.96 8.69 17.31
C PRO A 86 -2.57 8.92 16.76
N ASP A 87 -1.64 9.47 17.56
CA ASP A 87 -0.28 9.75 17.09
C ASP A 87 0.49 8.46 16.82
N GLU A 88 0.27 7.42 17.62
CA GLU A 88 0.87 6.12 17.39
C GLU A 88 0.31 5.50 16.10
N MET A 89 -1.00 5.62 15.88
CA MET A 89 -1.64 5.10 14.66
C MET A 89 -1.10 5.82 13.42
N ASP A 90 -0.91 7.14 13.50
CA ASP A 90 -0.33 7.91 12.40
C ASP A 90 1.08 7.43 12.07
N ARG A 91 1.90 7.20 13.10
CA ARG A 91 3.27 6.74 12.93
C ARG A 91 3.32 5.36 12.29
N LEU A 92 2.46 4.45 12.72
CA LEU A 92 2.41 3.10 12.16
C LEU A 92 1.94 3.11 10.72
N LEU A 93 0.95 3.94 10.38
CA LEU A 93 0.49 4.06 8.99
C LEU A 93 1.58 4.66 8.10
N ALA A 94 2.25 5.70 8.57
CA ALA A 94 3.37 6.29 7.82
C ALA A 94 4.47 5.25 7.57
N ASN A 95 4.76 4.41 8.58
CA ASN A 95 5.75 3.35 8.45
C ASN A 95 5.36 2.35 7.35
N CYS A 96 4.07 2.05 7.18
CA CYS A 96 3.62 1.17 6.10
C CYS A 96 4.02 1.70 4.74
N TYR A 97 3.79 2.99 4.48
CA TYR A 97 4.16 3.60 3.20
C TYR A 97 5.67 3.68 3.04
N ARG A 98 6.38 4.12 4.08
CA ARG A 98 7.83 4.26 4.03
C ARG A 98 8.54 2.92 3.84
N ASN A 99 8.15 1.91 4.61
CA ASN A 99 8.78 0.60 4.53
C ASN A 99 8.46 -0.10 3.21
N SER A 100 7.27 0.11 2.65
CA SER A 100 6.93 -0.42 1.33
C SER A 100 7.81 0.19 0.24
N LEU A 101 8.01 1.51 0.28
CA LEU A 101 8.88 2.20 -0.67
C LEU A 101 10.34 1.76 -0.51
N GLN A 102 10.78 1.57 0.73
CA GLN A 102 12.15 1.12 1.01
C GLN A 102 12.40 -0.28 0.43
N LEU A 103 11.44 -1.20 0.58
CA LEU A 103 11.54 -2.52 -0.03
C LEU A 103 11.61 -2.43 -1.56
N ALA A 104 10.81 -1.56 -2.16
CA ALA A 104 10.84 -1.37 -3.60
C ALA A 104 12.24 -0.91 -4.05
N VAL A 105 12.82 0.06 -3.36
CA VAL A 105 14.17 0.55 -3.68
C VAL A 105 15.21 -0.57 -3.53
N GLU A 106 15.14 -1.33 -2.44
CA GLU A 106 16.09 -2.42 -2.18
C GLU A 106 16.03 -3.54 -3.21
N ASN A 107 14.87 -3.71 -3.83
CA ASN A 107 14.68 -4.74 -4.85
C ASN A 107 14.76 -4.21 -6.28
N GLY A 108 15.19 -2.96 -6.45
CA GLY A 108 15.37 -2.38 -7.79
C GLY A 108 14.08 -2.09 -8.54
N LEU A 109 12.96 -1.98 -7.83
CA LEU A 109 11.66 -1.74 -8.43
C LEU A 109 11.45 -0.24 -8.62
N LYS A 110 10.86 0.16 -9.73
CA LYS A 110 10.75 1.57 -10.09
C LYS A 110 9.34 2.11 -10.07
N THR A 111 8.33 1.25 -10.19
CA THR A 111 6.93 1.66 -10.16
C THR A 111 6.19 0.88 -9.09
N ILE A 112 5.42 1.59 -8.27
CA ILE A 112 4.70 1.01 -7.14
C ILE A 112 3.30 1.60 -7.07
N ALA A 113 2.31 0.77 -6.73
CA ALA A 113 0.92 1.21 -6.58
C ALA A 113 0.43 0.87 -5.17
N PHE A 114 -0.25 1.81 -4.55
CA PHE A 114 -0.76 1.69 -3.19
C PHE A 114 -2.28 1.70 -3.13
N PRO A 115 -2.89 0.84 -2.33
CA PRO A 115 -4.30 0.98 -1.98
C PRO A 115 -4.45 1.98 -0.83
N SER A 116 -5.68 2.26 -0.41
CA SER A 116 -5.94 3.08 0.79
C SER A 116 -5.80 2.20 2.03
N ILE A 117 -4.63 2.22 2.64
CA ILE A 117 -4.30 1.34 3.76
C ILE A 117 -5.08 1.74 5.02
N SER A 118 -5.58 0.75 5.76
CA SER A 118 -6.28 0.88 7.05
C SER A 118 -7.64 1.57 7.02
N THR A 119 -8.15 2.00 5.86
CA THR A 119 -9.39 2.79 5.79
C THR A 119 -10.65 1.95 5.63
N GLY A 120 -10.51 0.65 5.42
CA GLY A 120 -11.66 -0.26 5.37
C GLY A 120 -12.04 -0.77 6.75
N VAL A 121 -11.93 -2.08 6.97
CA VAL A 121 -12.35 -2.69 8.25
C VAL A 121 -11.51 -2.25 9.44
N TYR A 122 -10.35 -1.64 9.23
CA TYR A 122 -9.53 -1.12 10.32
C TYR A 122 -9.96 0.29 10.76
N HIS A 123 -10.88 0.92 10.03
CA HIS A 123 -11.57 2.16 10.43
C HIS A 123 -10.69 3.40 10.64
N PHE A 124 -9.50 3.43 10.08
CA PHE A 124 -8.68 4.65 10.13
C PHE A 124 -9.47 5.78 9.43
N PRO A 125 -9.58 6.99 10.03
CA PRO A 125 -10.29 8.08 9.37
C PRO A 125 -9.70 8.36 7.99
N LYS A 126 -10.54 8.38 6.98
CA LYS A 126 -10.09 8.40 5.57
C LYS A 126 -9.30 9.65 5.21
N ASP A 127 -9.76 10.81 5.66
CA ASP A 127 -9.07 12.07 5.37
C ASP A 127 -7.71 12.13 6.06
N ARG A 128 -7.63 11.66 7.28
CA ARG A 128 -6.38 11.59 8.04
C ARG A 128 -5.40 10.63 7.38
N ALA A 129 -5.90 9.46 6.97
CA ALA A 129 -5.09 8.45 6.30
C ALA A 129 -4.54 8.95 4.96
N ALA A 130 -5.36 9.65 4.18
CA ALA A 130 -4.94 10.20 2.89
C ALA A 130 -3.83 11.24 3.08
N ARG A 131 -3.94 12.11 4.07
CA ARG A 131 -2.89 13.10 4.36
C ARG A 131 -1.57 12.44 4.73
N ILE A 132 -1.63 11.39 5.55
CA ILE A 132 -0.42 10.66 5.95
C ILE A 132 0.22 9.99 4.73
N ALA A 133 -0.59 9.36 3.89
CA ALA A 133 -0.11 8.68 2.69
C ALA A 133 0.60 9.65 1.75
N VAL A 134 -0.05 10.75 1.41
CA VAL A 134 0.52 11.73 0.48
C VAL A 134 1.80 12.35 1.05
N LYS A 135 1.77 12.76 2.31
CA LYS A 135 2.93 13.38 2.94
C LYS A 135 4.12 12.41 3.00
N THR A 136 3.88 11.17 3.40
CA THR A 136 4.95 10.18 3.55
C THR A 136 5.57 9.83 2.20
N VAL A 137 4.74 9.57 1.20
CA VAL A 137 5.22 9.22 -0.14
C VAL A 137 5.97 10.40 -0.76
N ALA A 138 5.43 11.62 -0.67
CA ALA A 138 6.09 12.80 -1.22
C ALA A 138 7.45 13.02 -0.57
N SER A 139 7.54 12.92 0.75
CA SER A 139 8.81 13.10 1.48
C SER A 139 9.84 12.03 1.09
N PHE A 140 9.41 10.79 0.93
CA PHE A 140 10.31 9.71 0.52
C PHE A 140 10.87 9.96 -0.88
N LEU A 141 10.00 10.37 -1.82
CA LEU A 141 10.42 10.59 -3.20
C LEU A 141 11.36 11.79 -3.36
N GLU A 142 11.27 12.78 -2.47
CA GLU A 142 12.21 13.91 -2.51
C GLU A 142 13.64 13.46 -2.26
N ILE A 143 13.84 12.44 -1.45
CA ILE A 143 15.16 11.96 -1.07
C ILE A 143 15.63 10.83 -1.98
N HIS A 144 14.71 10.01 -2.48
CA HIS A 144 15.05 8.82 -3.27
C HIS A 144 14.67 9.01 -4.74
N THR A 145 15.64 8.94 -5.63
CA THR A 145 15.40 9.12 -7.06
C THR A 145 15.16 7.80 -7.80
N ALA A 146 15.30 6.67 -7.11
CA ALA A 146 15.18 5.35 -7.74
C ALA A 146 13.75 5.00 -8.15
N ILE A 147 12.75 5.60 -7.52
CA ILE A 147 11.34 5.33 -7.84
C ILE A 147 10.88 6.30 -8.92
N ASP A 148 10.43 5.77 -10.05
CA ASP A 148 9.94 6.59 -11.18
C ASP A 148 8.51 7.06 -10.96
N ALA A 149 7.66 6.21 -10.38
CA ALA A 149 6.26 6.56 -10.15
C ALA A 149 5.69 5.80 -8.96
N ALA A 150 4.95 6.51 -8.11
CA ALA A 150 4.14 5.96 -7.04
C ALA A 150 2.69 6.35 -7.33
N THR A 151 1.81 5.37 -7.45
CA THR A 151 0.42 5.57 -7.84
C THR A 151 -0.50 5.23 -6.68
N PHE A 152 -1.34 6.17 -6.25
CA PHE A 152 -2.41 5.87 -5.32
C PHE A 152 -3.60 5.35 -6.11
N VAL A 153 -4.12 4.20 -5.72
CA VAL A 153 -5.21 3.52 -6.41
C VAL A 153 -6.41 3.47 -5.49
N CYS A 154 -7.46 4.17 -5.85
CA CYS A 154 -8.71 4.19 -5.10
C CYS A 154 -9.77 3.49 -5.93
N PHE A 155 -10.62 2.68 -5.31
CA PHE A 155 -11.71 2.08 -6.06
C PHE A 155 -13.07 2.71 -5.74
N ASP A 156 -13.14 3.62 -4.78
CA ASP A 156 -14.35 4.36 -4.50
C ASP A 156 -14.13 5.87 -4.67
N ASP A 157 -15.23 6.61 -4.83
CA ASP A 157 -15.18 8.04 -5.07
C ASP A 157 -14.74 8.83 -3.83
N GLU A 158 -15.10 8.37 -2.65
CA GLU A 158 -14.77 9.08 -1.41
C GLU A 158 -13.26 9.18 -1.22
N ASN A 159 -12.55 8.06 -1.30
CA ASN A 159 -11.10 8.07 -1.19
C ASN A 159 -10.46 8.81 -2.35
N TYR A 160 -10.94 8.59 -3.58
CA TYR A 160 -10.39 9.27 -4.75
C TYR A 160 -10.47 10.79 -4.58
N ASN A 161 -11.61 11.31 -4.15
CA ASN A 161 -11.80 12.76 -3.99
C ASN A 161 -10.91 13.34 -2.90
N LEU A 162 -10.68 12.60 -1.82
CA LEU A 162 -9.78 13.04 -0.76
C LEU A 162 -8.34 13.18 -1.28
N TYR A 163 -7.86 12.18 -2.00
CA TYR A 163 -6.52 12.23 -2.58
C TYR A 163 -6.41 13.32 -3.64
N ALA A 164 -7.43 13.48 -4.48
CA ALA A 164 -7.42 14.49 -5.54
C ALA A 164 -7.28 15.90 -4.98
N ARG A 165 -8.01 16.19 -3.90
CA ARG A 165 -7.90 17.49 -3.25
C ARG A 165 -6.51 17.74 -2.68
N LEU A 166 -5.89 16.73 -2.08
CA LEU A 166 -4.56 16.87 -1.51
C LEU A 166 -3.49 17.07 -2.58
N LEU A 167 -3.61 16.36 -3.69
CA LEU A 167 -2.61 16.40 -4.76
C LEU A 167 -2.77 17.63 -5.66
N ASN A 168 -3.97 18.17 -5.78
CA ASN A 168 -4.23 19.33 -6.63
C ASN A 168 -4.00 20.67 -5.93
N HIS A 169 -3.70 20.65 -4.62
CA HIS A 169 -3.42 21.86 -3.89
C HIS A 169 -1.94 22.23 -3.89
N ASP A 170 -1.15 21.59 -4.68
CA ASP A 170 0.28 21.91 -4.77
C ASP A 170 0.60 23.14 -5.63
#